data_891dd3f2637f73dccf38d1eec3051360
#
_entry.id   891dd3f2637f73dccf38d1eec3051360
#
_cell.length_a   1.000
_cell.length_b   1.000
_cell.length_c   1.000
_cell.angle_alpha   90.00
_cell.angle_beta   90.00
_cell.angle_gamma   90.00
#
_symmetry.space_group_name_H-M   'P 1'
#
loop_
_entity.id
_entity.type
_entity.pdbx_description
1 polymer ?
#
loop_
_entity_poly.entity_id
_entity_poly.type
_entity_poly.pdbx_seq_one_letter_code
_entity_poly.pdbx_strand_id
1 'polypeptide(L)'
;MTVVLPTGEITHLGATVSKTSSGYSLLNLMIGSEGTLGIITELTLKIIPAPKATASLIMPFEDLKTALETVPKLKMSSLNPQAIEFMEREIVLASERHTGRSVFPQEMGGQPVGAYLLITLDSDSDDQLYTLLEQAAELVLDAGAMDVLVADSPAKMRDAWASRSAFLEVIME
;
A
#
# COMPACT_ATOMS: atom_id res chain seq x y z
N MET A 1 24.17 6.51 -1.43
CA MET A 1 23.57 7.74 -2.04
C MET A 1 24.59 8.84 -2.13
N THR A 2 24.46 9.73 -3.12
CA THR A 2 25.21 10.97 -3.23
C THR A 2 24.33 12.13 -2.78
N VAL A 3 24.86 12.99 -1.92
CA VAL A 3 24.13 14.08 -1.27
C VAL A 3 24.91 15.38 -1.40
N VAL A 4 24.23 16.48 -1.71
CA VAL A 4 24.74 17.85 -1.59
C VAL A 4 24.30 18.41 -0.25
N LEU A 5 25.28 18.72 0.60
CA LEU A 5 25.03 19.31 1.93
C LEU A 5 24.66 20.80 1.84
N PRO A 6 24.08 21.41 2.90
CA PRO A 6 23.78 22.86 2.92
C PRO A 6 25.00 23.77 2.68
N THR A 7 26.20 23.25 2.93
CA THR A 7 27.48 23.93 2.63
C THR A 7 27.85 23.96 1.15
N GLY A 8 27.12 23.20 0.30
CA GLY A 8 27.45 22.96 -1.11
C GLY A 8 28.44 21.80 -1.32
N GLU A 9 28.90 21.17 -0.27
CA GLU A 9 29.79 20.02 -0.34
C GLU A 9 29.03 18.78 -0.85
N ILE A 10 29.63 18.03 -1.78
CA ILE A 10 29.11 16.76 -2.27
C ILE A 10 29.73 15.63 -1.47
N THR A 11 28.91 14.78 -0.87
CA THR A 11 29.36 13.64 -0.07
C THR A 11 28.68 12.36 -0.52
N HIS A 12 29.36 11.22 -0.27
CA HIS A 12 28.80 9.89 -0.54
C HIS A 12 28.52 9.18 0.76
N LEU A 13 27.29 8.72 0.95
CA LEU A 13 26.81 8.05 2.15
C LEU A 13 26.42 6.60 1.84
N GLY A 14 26.78 5.71 2.75
CA GLY A 14 26.57 4.28 2.58
C GLY A 14 27.59 3.63 1.65
N ALA A 15 27.35 2.37 1.32
CA ALA A 15 28.18 1.58 0.42
C ALA A 15 27.30 0.68 -0.46
N THR A 16 27.84 0.25 -1.61
CA THR A 16 27.15 -0.67 -2.54
C THR A 16 27.34 -2.15 -2.16
N VAL A 17 27.37 -2.42 -0.86
CA VAL A 17 27.48 -3.77 -0.30
C VAL A 17 26.17 -4.20 0.35
N SER A 18 25.91 -5.50 0.40
CA SER A 18 24.68 -6.05 0.96
C SER A 18 24.56 -5.86 2.48
N LYS A 19 25.68 -5.70 3.19
CA LYS A 19 25.72 -5.51 4.62
C LYS A 19 26.91 -4.63 5.03
N THR A 20 26.65 -3.68 5.94
CA THR A 20 27.69 -2.93 6.66
C THR A 20 27.33 -2.88 8.12
N SER A 21 28.36 -3.01 8.99
CA SER A 21 28.23 -2.94 10.47
C SER A 21 29.16 -1.88 11.05
N SER A 22 29.79 -1.06 10.23
CA SER A 22 30.78 -0.07 10.65
C SER A 22 30.15 1.32 10.77
N GLY A 23 30.22 1.89 11.99
CA GLY A 23 29.80 3.26 12.28
C GLY A 23 28.29 3.48 12.28
N TYR A 24 27.90 4.75 12.41
CA TYR A 24 26.52 5.16 12.34
C TYR A 24 26.02 5.20 10.87
N SER A 25 24.74 4.86 10.67
CA SER A 25 24.11 4.93 9.34
C SER A 25 23.65 6.36 9.03
N LEU A 26 24.55 7.17 8.48
CA LEU A 26 24.19 8.51 7.99
C LEU A 26 23.20 8.44 6.82
N LEU A 27 23.18 7.32 6.09
CA LEU A 27 22.19 7.05 5.05
C LEU A 27 20.77 7.08 5.63
N ASN A 28 20.53 6.40 6.77
CA ASN A 28 19.24 6.39 7.43
C ASN A 28 18.87 7.75 8.05
N LEU A 29 19.86 8.59 8.38
CA LEU A 29 19.63 9.95 8.82
C LEU A 29 19.09 10.84 7.69
N MET A 30 19.57 10.64 6.46
CA MET A 30 19.15 11.42 5.28
C MET A 30 17.80 10.97 4.74
N ILE A 31 17.46 9.68 4.86
CA ILE A 31 16.16 9.13 4.43
C ILE A 31 15.06 9.74 5.31
N GLY A 32 14.05 10.35 4.69
CA GLY A 32 12.94 11.01 5.39
C GLY A 32 13.26 12.43 5.88
N SER A 33 14.44 12.98 5.54
CA SER A 33 14.81 14.35 5.92
C SER A 33 14.10 15.45 5.10
N GLU A 34 13.37 15.09 4.06
CA GLU A 34 12.62 16.00 3.17
C GLU A 34 13.45 17.19 2.67
N GLY A 35 14.75 16.96 2.39
CA GLY A 35 15.67 17.99 1.93
C GLY A 35 16.22 18.93 3.00
N THR A 36 15.84 18.76 4.28
CA THR A 36 16.29 19.67 5.37
C THR A 36 17.76 19.46 5.76
N LEU A 37 18.30 18.26 5.53
CA LEU A 37 19.69 17.92 5.84
C LEU A 37 20.62 17.96 4.61
N GLY A 38 20.04 17.93 3.42
CA GLY A 38 20.78 17.94 2.14
C GLY A 38 19.89 17.48 1.00
N ILE A 39 20.38 17.63 -0.21
CA ILE A 39 19.69 17.24 -1.45
C ILE A 39 20.31 15.94 -1.98
N ILE A 40 19.51 14.90 -2.06
CA ILE A 40 19.93 13.61 -2.62
C ILE A 40 19.92 13.72 -4.14
N THR A 41 21.06 13.50 -4.78
CA THR A 41 21.23 13.60 -6.23
C THR A 41 21.37 12.25 -6.93
N GLU A 42 21.86 11.23 -6.21
CA GLU A 42 22.03 9.87 -6.75
C GLU A 42 21.70 8.82 -5.70
N LEU A 43 21.07 7.73 -6.14
CA LEU A 43 20.73 6.60 -5.31
C LEU A 43 21.18 5.29 -5.96
N THR A 44 21.75 4.40 -5.14
CA THR A 44 21.92 2.99 -5.48
C THR A 44 20.90 2.20 -4.66
N LEU A 45 19.94 1.59 -5.34
CA LEU A 45 18.84 0.85 -4.73
C LEU A 45 19.06 -0.66 -4.85
N LYS A 46 18.69 -1.39 -3.79
CA LYS A 46 18.54 -2.83 -3.89
C LYS A 46 17.24 -3.12 -4.61
N ILE A 47 17.32 -3.88 -5.68
CA ILE A 47 16.15 -4.35 -6.42
C ILE A 47 15.81 -5.78 -6.06
N ILE A 48 14.55 -6.15 -6.28
CA ILE A 48 14.04 -7.52 -6.19
C ILE A 48 13.50 -7.94 -7.55
N PRO A 49 13.42 -9.25 -7.86
CA PRO A 49 12.70 -9.72 -9.04
C PRO A 49 11.26 -9.19 -9.05
N ALA A 50 10.78 -8.79 -10.22
CA ALA A 50 9.38 -8.41 -10.36
C ALA A 50 8.49 -9.65 -10.19
N PRO A 51 7.41 -9.58 -9.41
CA PRO A 51 6.46 -10.68 -9.30
C PRO A 51 5.81 -10.95 -10.66
N LYS A 52 5.46 -12.21 -10.93
CA LYS A 52 4.83 -12.61 -12.19
C LYS A 52 3.33 -12.42 -12.18
N ALA A 53 2.71 -12.51 -11.01
CA ALA A 53 1.29 -12.37 -10.81
C ALA A 53 1.02 -11.41 -9.65
N THR A 54 0.03 -10.53 -9.80
CA THR A 54 -0.36 -9.55 -8.78
C THR A 54 -1.86 -9.31 -8.88
N ALA A 55 -2.52 -9.23 -7.75
CA ALA A 55 -3.92 -8.82 -7.66
C ALA A 55 -4.15 -7.98 -6.40
N SER A 56 -5.20 -7.14 -6.45
CA SER A 56 -5.65 -6.40 -5.27
C SER A 56 -7.02 -6.89 -4.82
N LEU A 57 -7.26 -6.85 -3.51
CA LEU A 57 -8.55 -7.14 -2.89
C LEU A 57 -9.10 -5.87 -2.27
N ILE A 58 -10.37 -5.58 -2.56
CA ILE A 58 -11.16 -4.55 -1.90
C ILE A 58 -12.05 -5.24 -0.89
N MET A 59 -11.94 -4.87 0.37
CA MET A 59 -12.63 -5.48 1.50
C MET A 59 -13.46 -4.43 2.20
N PRO A 60 -14.79 -4.39 1.98
CA PRO A 60 -15.69 -3.50 2.68
C PRO A 60 -15.96 -4.00 4.10
N PHE A 61 -16.08 -3.05 5.04
CA PHE A 61 -16.44 -3.27 6.44
C PHE A 61 -17.59 -2.35 6.84
N GLU A 62 -18.43 -2.80 7.78
CA GLU A 62 -19.52 -2.00 8.32
C GLU A 62 -18.99 -0.77 9.07
N ASP A 63 -17.87 -0.91 9.78
CA ASP A 63 -17.29 0.14 10.60
C ASP A 63 -15.75 0.18 10.56
N LEU A 64 -15.21 1.35 10.88
CA LEU A 64 -13.79 1.67 10.96
C LEU A 64 -13.02 0.76 11.91
N LYS A 65 -13.61 0.45 13.09
CA LYS A 65 -12.93 -0.30 14.14
C LYS A 65 -12.63 -1.72 13.68
N THR A 66 -13.62 -2.40 13.11
CA THR A 66 -13.47 -3.77 12.60
C THR A 66 -12.42 -3.84 11.48
N ALA A 67 -12.41 -2.85 10.58
CA ALA A 67 -11.38 -2.75 9.53
C ALA A 67 -9.97 -2.61 10.14
N LEU A 68 -9.78 -1.70 11.10
CA LEU A 68 -8.49 -1.48 11.76
C LEU A 68 -8.01 -2.70 12.57
N GLU A 69 -8.90 -3.40 13.27
CA GLU A 69 -8.59 -4.61 14.03
C GLU A 69 -8.22 -5.81 13.12
N THR A 70 -8.56 -5.75 11.84
CA THR A 70 -8.20 -6.75 10.84
C THR A 70 -6.76 -6.58 10.34
N VAL A 71 -6.21 -5.36 10.31
CA VAL A 71 -4.85 -5.08 9.82
C VAL A 71 -3.77 -5.88 10.57
N PRO A 72 -3.73 -5.96 11.91
CA PRO A 72 -2.78 -6.80 12.61
C PRO A 72 -2.89 -8.29 12.24
N LYS A 73 -4.10 -8.80 12.03
CA LYS A 73 -4.33 -10.21 11.65
C LYS A 73 -3.70 -10.49 10.28
N LEU A 74 -3.89 -9.60 9.29
CA LEU A 74 -3.24 -9.69 7.98
C LEU A 74 -1.72 -9.62 8.08
N LYS A 75 -1.18 -8.70 8.88
CA LYS A 75 0.28 -8.55 9.05
C LYS A 75 0.94 -9.71 9.79
N MET A 76 0.23 -10.39 10.67
CA MET A 76 0.71 -11.56 11.40
C MET A 76 0.50 -12.87 10.65
N SER A 77 -0.23 -12.86 9.55
CA SER A 77 -0.45 -14.02 8.70
C SER A 77 0.76 -14.31 7.80
N SER A 78 0.74 -15.47 7.15
CA SER A 78 1.74 -15.86 6.14
C SER A 78 1.51 -15.21 4.76
N LEU A 79 0.47 -14.40 4.61
CA LEU A 79 0.09 -13.77 3.32
C LEU A 79 1.12 -12.76 2.82
N ASN A 80 1.84 -12.09 3.73
CA ASN A 80 2.87 -11.10 3.42
C ASN A 80 2.43 -10.09 2.33
N PRO A 81 1.32 -9.37 2.50
CA PRO A 81 0.81 -8.48 1.47
C PRO A 81 1.81 -7.37 1.11
N GLN A 82 1.94 -7.08 -0.18
CA GLN A 82 2.77 -6.01 -0.72
C GLN A 82 2.31 -4.63 -0.22
N ALA A 83 1.01 -4.45 -0.08
CA ALA A 83 0.39 -3.24 0.44
C ALA A 83 -0.87 -3.55 1.25
N ILE A 84 -1.11 -2.77 2.29
CA ILE A 84 -2.37 -2.72 3.04
C ILE A 84 -2.71 -1.24 3.20
N GLU A 85 -3.80 -0.81 2.56
CA GLU A 85 -4.33 0.55 2.66
C GLU A 85 -5.67 0.51 3.39
N PHE A 86 -5.80 1.36 4.37
CA PHE A 86 -7.04 1.61 5.09
C PHE A 86 -7.70 2.89 4.55
N MET A 87 -9.01 2.87 4.35
CA MET A 87 -9.76 3.99 3.78
C MET A 87 -11.12 4.11 4.46
N GLU A 88 -11.46 5.32 4.88
CA GLU A 88 -12.80 5.64 5.35
C GLU A 88 -13.76 5.90 4.19
N ARG A 89 -15.05 5.66 4.42
CA ARG A 89 -16.08 5.85 3.41
C ARG A 89 -16.08 7.24 2.80
N GLU A 90 -16.01 8.28 3.65
CA GLU A 90 -16.14 9.67 3.23
C GLU A 90 -15.05 10.07 2.24
N ILE A 91 -13.79 9.69 2.51
CA ILE A 91 -12.68 10.02 1.61
C ILE A 91 -12.75 9.20 0.31
N VAL A 92 -13.24 7.95 0.37
CA VAL A 92 -13.48 7.14 -0.83
C VAL A 92 -14.55 7.78 -1.71
N LEU A 93 -15.69 8.18 -1.14
CA LEU A 93 -16.76 8.87 -1.88
C LEU A 93 -16.31 10.18 -2.52
N ALA A 94 -15.53 10.98 -1.80
CA ALA A 94 -15.00 12.24 -2.32
C ALA A 94 -14.00 11.98 -3.47
N SER A 95 -13.12 11.00 -3.30
CA SER A 95 -12.14 10.60 -4.31
C SER A 95 -12.78 10.01 -5.58
N GLU A 96 -13.82 9.20 -5.43
CA GLU A 96 -14.56 8.65 -6.57
C GLU A 96 -15.28 9.76 -7.36
N ARG A 97 -15.86 10.75 -6.68
CA ARG A 97 -16.43 11.94 -7.34
C ARG A 97 -15.36 12.73 -8.09
N HIS A 98 -14.20 12.97 -7.47
CA HIS A 98 -13.10 13.71 -8.07
C HIS A 98 -12.53 12.98 -9.31
N THR A 99 -12.31 11.67 -9.22
CA THR A 99 -11.75 10.86 -10.31
C THR A 99 -12.77 10.45 -11.38
N GLY A 100 -14.07 10.58 -11.09
CA GLY A 100 -15.14 10.08 -11.94
C GLY A 100 -15.21 8.56 -12.03
N ARG A 101 -14.64 7.84 -11.05
CA ARG A 101 -14.65 6.37 -10.95
C ARG A 101 -15.56 5.92 -9.82
N SER A 102 -16.14 4.72 -9.96
CA SER A 102 -16.93 4.07 -8.91
C SER A 102 -16.49 2.61 -8.84
N VAL A 103 -15.64 2.29 -7.90
CA VAL A 103 -14.99 0.98 -7.74
C VAL A 103 -15.36 0.36 -6.40
N PHE A 104 -15.57 1.19 -5.39
CA PHE A 104 -15.82 0.75 -4.02
C PHE A 104 -17.32 0.65 -3.76
N PRO A 105 -17.84 -0.52 -3.34
CA PRO A 105 -19.27 -0.68 -3.05
C PRO A 105 -19.68 0.20 -1.88
N GLN A 106 -20.78 0.92 -2.03
CA GLN A 106 -21.29 1.82 -1.00
C GLN A 106 -22.22 1.11 0.00
N GLU A 107 -22.77 -0.02 -0.42
CA GLU A 107 -23.65 -0.88 0.36
C GLU A 107 -23.36 -2.35 0.03
N MET A 108 -23.50 -3.21 1.03
CA MET A 108 -23.40 -4.66 0.90
C MET A 108 -24.55 -5.30 1.68
N GLY A 109 -25.33 -6.16 1.03
CA GLY A 109 -26.45 -6.82 1.68
C GLY A 109 -27.52 -5.88 2.27
N GLY A 110 -27.65 -4.65 1.73
CA GLY A 110 -28.56 -3.62 2.24
C GLY A 110 -28.04 -2.85 3.47
N GLN A 111 -26.78 -3.07 3.85
CA GLN A 111 -26.09 -2.32 4.90
C GLN A 111 -25.05 -1.36 4.31
N PRO A 112 -24.91 -0.14 4.84
CA PRO A 112 -23.92 0.80 4.37
C PRO A 112 -22.50 0.30 4.72
N VAL A 113 -21.56 0.52 3.81
CA VAL A 113 -20.12 0.30 4.09
C VAL A 113 -19.56 1.52 4.79
N GLY A 114 -18.88 1.32 5.93
CA GLY A 114 -18.26 2.40 6.72
C GLY A 114 -16.76 2.58 6.45
N ALA A 115 -16.07 1.50 6.09
CA ALA A 115 -14.64 1.54 5.83
C ALA A 115 -14.20 0.44 4.84
N TYR A 116 -13.00 0.58 4.30
CA TYR A 116 -12.42 -0.40 3.36
C TYR A 116 -10.98 -0.71 3.74
N LEU A 117 -10.57 -1.94 3.47
CA LEU A 117 -9.16 -2.29 3.27
C LEU A 117 -8.94 -2.57 1.79
N LEU A 118 -7.87 -2.02 1.25
CA LEU A 118 -7.33 -2.36 -0.08
C LEU A 118 -5.98 -3.03 0.14
N ILE A 119 -5.86 -4.30 -0.20
CA ILE A 119 -4.59 -5.01 -0.11
C ILE A 119 -4.11 -5.43 -1.50
N THR A 120 -2.81 -5.55 -1.65
CA THR A 120 -2.19 -6.12 -2.85
C THR A 120 -1.37 -7.33 -2.44
N LEU A 121 -1.61 -8.43 -3.13
CA LEU A 121 -0.85 -9.67 -3.03
C LEU A 121 -0.12 -9.93 -4.34
N ASP A 122 1.06 -10.49 -4.25
CA ASP A 122 1.89 -10.87 -5.38
C ASP A 122 2.45 -12.28 -5.22
N SER A 123 2.82 -12.89 -6.33
CA SER A 123 3.38 -14.24 -6.38
C SER A 123 4.20 -14.47 -7.64
N ASP A 124 4.98 -15.57 -7.63
CA ASP A 124 5.73 -16.04 -8.80
C ASP A 124 4.89 -16.87 -9.77
N SER A 125 3.63 -17.18 -9.45
CA SER A 125 2.69 -17.87 -10.33
C SER A 125 1.23 -17.52 -10.03
N ASP A 126 0.37 -17.66 -11.05
CA ASP A 126 -1.07 -17.42 -10.90
C ASP A 126 -1.70 -18.41 -9.89
N ASP A 127 -1.33 -19.68 -9.91
CA ASP A 127 -1.89 -20.70 -9.00
C ASP A 127 -1.58 -20.35 -7.52
N GLN A 128 -0.36 -19.91 -7.24
CA GLN A 128 0.00 -19.47 -5.90
C GLN A 128 -0.75 -18.19 -5.51
N LEU A 129 -0.91 -17.24 -6.45
CA LEU A 129 -1.67 -16.03 -6.21
C LEU A 129 -3.12 -16.35 -5.86
N TYR A 130 -3.78 -17.25 -6.62
CA TYR A 130 -5.15 -17.67 -6.30
C TYR A 130 -5.27 -18.26 -4.89
N THR A 131 -4.33 -19.12 -4.50
CA THR A 131 -4.29 -19.66 -3.13
C THR A 131 -4.16 -18.57 -2.08
N LEU A 132 -3.31 -17.57 -2.31
CA LEU A 132 -3.15 -16.42 -1.38
C LEU A 132 -4.42 -15.57 -1.31
N LEU A 133 -5.08 -15.34 -2.45
CA LEU A 133 -6.35 -14.59 -2.49
C LEU A 133 -7.46 -15.30 -1.72
N GLU A 134 -7.59 -16.63 -1.85
CA GLU A 134 -8.55 -17.44 -1.09
C GLU A 134 -8.26 -17.36 0.41
N GLN A 135 -7.02 -17.55 0.84
CA GLN A 135 -6.63 -17.46 2.24
C GLN A 135 -6.87 -16.05 2.82
N ALA A 136 -6.58 -15.00 2.03
CA ALA A 136 -6.83 -13.64 2.45
C ALA A 136 -8.34 -13.37 2.61
N ALA A 137 -9.15 -13.84 1.66
CA ALA A 137 -10.60 -13.69 1.71
C ALA A 137 -11.19 -14.41 2.93
N GLU A 138 -10.79 -15.65 3.20
CA GLU A 138 -11.22 -16.41 4.39
C GLU A 138 -10.86 -15.67 5.67
N LEU A 139 -9.60 -15.23 5.81
CA LEU A 139 -9.14 -14.50 7.01
C LEU A 139 -9.94 -13.23 7.26
N VAL A 140 -10.20 -12.42 6.23
CA VAL A 140 -10.87 -11.14 6.43
C VAL A 140 -12.37 -11.27 6.62
N LEU A 141 -13.02 -12.26 6.00
CA LEU A 141 -14.42 -12.60 6.24
C LEU A 141 -14.62 -13.07 7.71
N ASP A 142 -13.73 -13.93 8.19
CA ASP A 142 -13.71 -14.34 9.61
C ASP A 142 -13.41 -13.18 10.57
N ALA A 143 -12.74 -12.13 10.09
CA ALA A 143 -12.45 -10.92 10.85
C ALA A 143 -13.59 -9.90 10.83
N GLY A 144 -14.64 -10.11 10.03
CA GLY A 144 -15.84 -9.27 9.96
C GLY A 144 -15.92 -8.38 8.71
N ALA A 145 -15.17 -8.68 7.65
CA ALA A 145 -15.41 -8.05 6.35
C ALA A 145 -16.80 -8.45 5.82
N MET A 146 -17.49 -7.50 5.20
CA MET A 146 -18.81 -7.74 4.60
C MET A 146 -18.73 -8.58 3.34
N ASP A 147 -17.65 -8.43 2.57
CA ASP A 147 -17.37 -9.15 1.34
C ASP A 147 -15.91 -8.97 0.93
N VAL A 148 -15.49 -9.64 -0.15
CA VAL A 148 -14.16 -9.51 -0.77
C VAL A 148 -14.30 -9.40 -2.28
N LEU A 149 -13.91 -8.26 -2.85
CA LEU A 149 -13.92 -8.03 -4.29
C LEU A 149 -12.50 -8.14 -4.85
N VAL A 150 -12.33 -8.94 -5.89
CA VAL A 150 -11.02 -9.18 -6.51
C VAL A 150 -10.81 -8.23 -7.70
N ALA A 151 -9.77 -7.43 -7.63
CA ALA A 151 -9.24 -6.66 -8.75
C ALA A 151 -8.06 -7.43 -9.38
N ASP A 152 -8.37 -8.34 -10.27
CA ASP A 152 -7.48 -9.32 -10.90
C ASP A 152 -6.90 -8.87 -12.25
N SER A 153 -7.34 -7.72 -12.76
CA SER A 153 -6.82 -7.17 -14.01
C SER A 153 -6.10 -5.84 -13.79
N PRO A 154 -5.11 -5.51 -14.65
CA PRO A 154 -4.41 -4.23 -14.56
C PRO A 154 -5.33 -3.01 -14.61
N ALA A 155 -6.49 -3.10 -15.28
CA ALA A 155 -7.47 -2.02 -15.33
C ALA A 155 -8.17 -1.85 -13.97
N LYS A 156 -8.72 -2.92 -13.40
CA LYS A 156 -9.39 -2.89 -12.10
C LYS A 156 -8.45 -2.43 -10.98
N MET A 157 -7.20 -2.93 -10.97
CA MET A 157 -6.19 -2.49 -10.01
C MET A 157 -5.89 -0.99 -10.16
N ARG A 158 -5.66 -0.50 -11.38
CA ARG A 158 -5.43 0.94 -11.61
C ARG A 158 -6.58 1.80 -11.12
N ASP A 159 -7.83 1.38 -11.33
CA ASP A 159 -9.00 2.14 -10.92
C ASP A 159 -9.14 2.19 -9.39
N ALA A 160 -8.93 1.08 -8.68
CA ALA A 160 -8.92 1.04 -7.22
C ALA A 160 -7.80 1.93 -6.64
N TRP A 161 -6.58 1.80 -7.17
CA TRP A 161 -5.44 2.60 -6.72
C TRP A 161 -5.52 4.08 -7.13
N ALA A 162 -6.18 4.42 -8.24
CA ALA A 162 -6.41 5.81 -8.63
C ALA A 162 -7.30 6.54 -7.63
N SER A 163 -8.36 5.88 -7.14
CA SER A 163 -9.21 6.45 -6.09
C SER A 163 -8.41 6.71 -4.81
N ARG A 164 -7.57 5.76 -4.38
CA ARG A 164 -6.70 5.95 -3.21
C ARG A 164 -5.68 7.07 -3.42
N SER A 165 -5.09 7.18 -4.60
CA SER A 165 -4.05 8.18 -4.90
C SER A 165 -4.58 9.61 -4.91
N ALA A 166 -5.86 9.81 -5.19
CA ALA A 166 -6.50 11.13 -5.21
C ALA A 166 -6.83 11.70 -3.80
N PHE A 167 -6.59 10.95 -2.72
CA PHE A 167 -6.96 11.38 -1.36
C PHE A 167 -6.34 12.72 -0.96
N LEU A 168 -5.05 12.93 -1.27
CA LEU A 168 -4.40 14.18 -0.94
C LEU A 168 -5.02 15.37 -1.68
N GLU A 169 -5.30 15.21 -2.97
CA GLU A 169 -5.91 16.26 -3.80
C GLU A 169 -7.30 16.63 -3.27
N VAL A 170 -8.10 15.63 -2.94
CA VAL A 170 -9.45 15.80 -2.39
C VAL A 170 -9.46 16.48 -1.02
N ILE A 171 -8.46 16.23 -0.16
CA ILE A 171 -8.37 16.86 1.17
C ILE A 171 -7.92 18.32 1.05
N MET A 172 -7.19 18.68 0.00
CA MET A 172 -6.67 20.03 -0.23
C MET A 172 -7.68 20.95 -0.94
N GLU A 173 -8.77 20.42 -1.51
CA GLU A 173 -9.90 21.18 -2.08
C GLU A 173 -10.88 21.65 -0.98
#